data_06bad83c350355bb5fd91142fce6d51d
#
_entry.id   06bad83c350355bb5fd91142fce6d51d
#
_cell.length_a   1.000
_cell.length_b   1.000
_cell.length_c   1.000
_cell.angle_alpha   90.00
_cell.angle_beta   90.00
_cell.angle_gamma   90.00
#
_symmetry.space_group_name_H-M   'P 1'
#
loop_
_entity.id
_entity.type
_entity.pdbx_description
1 polymer ?
#
loop_
_entity_poly.entity_id
_entity_poly.type
_entity_poly.pdbx_seq_one_letter_code
_entity_poly.pdbx_strand_id
1 'polypeptide(L)'
;IAKEQAGRIYHGQRALVVAGEGWHEGVKGIVASRLVNTYGVPALLFTIDGDEARGSGRSVGNVNLFEAVESISYLTKRFGGHGAAVGVTIPTKNLKAFAQRLDAYMQKLPEAAFHPLTEVDALVSLDELTLESVALVERLAPFGQENPQPTFLARNVTLVNTRAVGQTKDHFACTLTNGRASVAGIMFHCNDIEALMKTDSVVNAAFEVQIDEWKNRRSVKAMLKSLSPARTCAALEACLNPENLSFVSDLYATRDEELCADAPHDPEAIEEYENELEVNRAHWEAMARQDPQRLREHIVRAI
;
A
#
# COMPACT_ATOMS: atom_id res chain seq x y z
N ILE A 1 2.86 -26.42 -7.97
CA ILE A 1 2.17 -27.21 -6.91
C ILE A 1 1.52 -26.27 -5.89
N ALA A 2 2.28 -25.49 -5.04
CA ALA A 2 1.67 -24.63 -4.01
C ALA A 2 0.70 -23.57 -4.58
N LYS A 3 1.03 -22.93 -5.70
CA LYS A 3 0.16 -21.97 -6.40
C LYS A 3 -1.11 -22.62 -6.95
N GLU A 4 -1.01 -23.80 -7.52
CA GLU A 4 -2.17 -24.56 -8.03
C GLU A 4 -3.08 -25.01 -6.87
N GLN A 5 -2.48 -25.45 -5.76
CA GLN A 5 -3.23 -25.81 -4.57
C GLN A 5 -3.93 -24.60 -3.98
N ALA A 6 -3.25 -23.44 -3.89
CA ALA A 6 -3.84 -22.19 -3.46
C ALA A 6 -5.06 -21.81 -4.31
N GLY A 7 -4.97 -21.91 -5.64
CA GLY A 7 -6.09 -21.63 -6.53
C GLY A 7 -7.31 -22.55 -6.35
N ARG A 8 -7.09 -23.80 -5.88
CA ARG A 8 -8.19 -24.73 -5.59
C ARG A 8 -8.89 -24.47 -4.26
N ILE A 9 -8.16 -23.95 -3.27
CA ILE A 9 -8.68 -23.75 -1.91
C ILE A 9 -9.14 -22.32 -1.65
N TYR A 10 -8.71 -21.35 -2.47
CA TYR A 10 -9.10 -19.96 -2.30
C TYR A 10 -10.50 -19.70 -2.86
N HIS A 11 -11.39 -19.27 -1.97
CA HIS A 11 -12.79 -18.93 -2.26
C HIS A 11 -13.19 -17.59 -1.65
N GLY A 12 -12.22 -16.65 -1.53
CA GLY A 12 -12.48 -15.32 -0.95
C GLY A 12 -12.22 -15.23 0.55
N GLN A 13 -11.48 -16.19 1.13
CA GLN A 13 -11.01 -16.08 2.52
C GLN A 13 -10.05 -14.89 2.68
N ARG A 14 -10.03 -14.29 3.87
CA ARG A 14 -9.11 -13.23 4.23
C ARG A 14 -7.75 -13.70 4.78
N ALA A 15 -7.52 -15.01 4.82
CA ALA A 15 -6.22 -15.64 5.06
C ALA A 15 -6.10 -16.92 4.25
N LEU A 16 -4.93 -17.15 3.67
CA LEU A 16 -4.64 -18.33 2.86
C LEU A 16 -3.61 -19.22 3.57
N VAL A 17 -4.02 -20.44 3.91
CA VAL A 17 -3.14 -21.45 4.51
C VAL A 17 -3.01 -22.61 3.56
N VAL A 18 -1.79 -22.86 3.09
CA VAL A 18 -1.48 -23.94 2.14
C VAL A 18 -0.49 -24.89 2.80
N ALA A 19 -0.69 -26.18 2.69
CA ALA A 19 0.18 -27.18 3.29
C ALA A 19 0.49 -28.32 2.32
N GLY A 20 1.71 -28.86 2.39
CA GLY A 20 2.15 -29.96 1.57
C GLY A 20 3.38 -30.65 2.14
N GLU A 21 3.63 -31.87 1.69
CA GLU A 21 4.80 -32.63 2.06
C GLU A 21 5.99 -32.34 1.14
N GLY A 22 7.21 -32.47 1.66
CA GLY A 22 8.45 -32.35 0.90
C GLY A 22 8.79 -30.95 0.38
N TRP A 23 8.13 -29.90 0.85
CA TRP A 23 8.46 -28.53 0.44
C TRP A 23 9.71 -28.03 1.15
N HIS A 24 10.63 -27.46 0.38
CA HIS A 24 11.88 -26.98 0.91
C HIS A 24 11.69 -25.75 1.82
N GLU A 25 12.27 -25.79 3.02
CA GLU A 25 12.15 -24.75 4.03
C GLU A 25 12.53 -23.34 3.51
N GLY A 26 13.63 -23.23 2.79
CA GLY A 26 14.20 -21.96 2.33
C GLY A 26 13.39 -21.21 1.28
N VAL A 27 12.39 -21.85 0.65
CA VAL A 27 11.58 -21.19 -0.40
C VAL A 27 10.17 -20.82 0.05
N LYS A 28 9.72 -21.29 1.20
CA LYS A 28 8.35 -21.06 1.68
C LYS A 28 8.01 -19.57 1.80
N GLY A 29 8.92 -18.77 2.34
CA GLY A 29 8.73 -17.34 2.48
C GLY A 29 8.55 -16.62 1.13
N ILE A 30 9.33 -16.99 0.13
CA ILE A 30 9.24 -16.43 -1.23
C ILE A 30 7.90 -16.81 -1.88
N VAL A 31 7.47 -18.06 -1.71
CA VAL A 31 6.19 -18.54 -2.26
C VAL A 31 5.02 -17.88 -1.51
N ALA A 32 5.12 -17.71 -0.18
CA ALA A 32 4.12 -16.99 0.60
C ALA A 32 3.94 -15.56 0.10
N SER A 33 5.04 -14.81 -0.13
CA SER A 33 4.98 -13.46 -0.70
C SER A 33 4.30 -13.44 -2.07
N ARG A 34 4.57 -14.43 -2.93
CA ARG A 34 3.90 -14.54 -4.24
C ARG A 34 2.40 -14.80 -4.11
N LEU A 35 1.98 -15.60 -3.12
CA LEU A 35 0.56 -15.83 -2.86
C LEU A 35 -0.12 -14.58 -2.30
N VAL A 36 0.54 -13.86 -1.39
CA VAL A 36 0.05 -12.55 -0.91
C VAL A 36 -0.18 -11.61 -2.09
N ASN A 37 0.80 -11.47 -2.98
CA ASN A 37 0.68 -10.61 -4.16
C ASN A 37 -0.43 -11.06 -5.13
N THR A 38 -0.70 -12.37 -5.21
CA THR A 38 -1.72 -12.91 -6.13
C THR A 38 -3.14 -12.75 -5.57
N TYR A 39 -3.32 -12.95 -4.26
CA TYR A 39 -4.65 -13.02 -3.64
C TYR A 39 -5.00 -11.80 -2.78
N GLY A 40 -4.06 -10.91 -2.49
CA GLY A 40 -4.30 -9.72 -1.67
C GLY A 40 -4.59 -10.02 -0.21
N VAL A 41 -4.23 -11.22 0.29
CA VAL A 41 -4.48 -11.64 1.67
C VAL A 41 -3.22 -12.26 2.29
N PRO A 42 -3.06 -12.24 3.63
CA PRO A 42 -1.97 -12.93 4.29
C PRO A 42 -1.93 -14.41 3.91
N ALA A 43 -0.73 -14.92 3.65
CA ALA A 43 -0.55 -16.31 3.21
C ALA A 43 0.51 -17.02 4.07
N LEU A 44 0.19 -18.25 4.50
CA LEU A 44 1.09 -19.13 5.23
C LEU A 44 1.25 -20.45 4.47
N LEU A 45 2.51 -20.83 4.26
CA LEU A 45 2.87 -22.13 3.67
C LEU A 45 3.46 -23.06 4.73
N PHE A 46 2.88 -24.25 4.86
CA PHE A 46 3.34 -25.26 5.79
C PHE A 46 3.94 -26.47 5.05
N THR A 47 5.11 -26.90 5.49
CA THR A 47 5.64 -28.23 5.14
C THR A 47 5.22 -29.20 6.22
N ILE A 48 4.56 -30.28 5.81
CA ILE A 48 4.15 -31.38 6.69
C ILE A 48 5.31 -32.37 6.80
N ASP A 49 5.68 -32.67 8.04
CA ASP A 49 6.70 -33.67 8.38
C ASP A 49 6.15 -34.52 9.54
N GLY A 50 5.50 -35.64 9.20
CA GLY A 50 4.80 -36.49 10.15
C GLY A 50 3.73 -35.76 10.95
N ASP A 51 3.89 -35.73 12.27
CA ASP A 51 2.94 -35.10 13.20
C ASP A 51 3.12 -33.58 13.36
N GLU A 52 4.12 -32.99 12.71
CA GLU A 52 4.42 -31.56 12.74
C GLU A 52 4.27 -30.91 11.37
N ALA A 53 3.81 -29.67 11.36
CA ALA A 53 3.83 -28.81 10.21
C ALA A 53 4.58 -27.53 10.55
N ARG A 54 5.59 -27.19 9.72
CA ARG A 54 6.40 -25.96 9.86
C ARG A 54 6.04 -25.00 8.78
N GLY A 55 5.55 -23.82 9.19
CA GLY A 55 5.04 -22.78 8.29
C GLY A 55 5.90 -21.53 8.26
N SER A 56 5.83 -20.85 7.12
CA SER A 56 6.31 -19.48 6.93
C SER A 56 5.19 -18.64 6.37
N GLY A 57 4.86 -17.53 7.04
CA GLY A 57 3.80 -16.61 6.66
C GLY A 57 4.33 -15.26 6.19
N ARG A 58 3.54 -14.62 5.35
CA ARG A 58 3.71 -13.23 4.91
C ARG A 58 2.38 -12.49 5.03
N SER A 59 2.46 -11.24 5.41
CA SER A 59 1.30 -10.35 5.55
C SER A 59 1.09 -9.49 4.31
N VAL A 60 -0.01 -8.74 4.31
CA VAL A 60 -0.38 -7.74 3.31
C VAL A 60 -0.80 -6.45 4.01
N GLY A 61 -0.54 -5.32 3.39
CA GLY A 61 -0.94 -4.02 3.92
C GLY A 61 -0.46 -3.78 5.35
N ASN A 62 -1.37 -3.34 6.21
CA ASN A 62 -1.13 -3.08 7.62
C ASN A 62 -1.60 -4.23 8.53
N VAL A 63 -1.88 -5.40 7.98
CA VAL A 63 -2.29 -6.57 8.77
C VAL A 63 -1.12 -7.05 9.62
N ASN A 64 -1.26 -7.01 10.95
CA ASN A 64 -0.27 -7.58 11.87
C ASN A 64 -0.45 -9.09 11.97
N LEU A 65 0.31 -9.83 11.16
CA LEU A 65 0.22 -11.29 11.12
C LEU A 65 0.75 -11.95 12.41
N PHE A 66 1.67 -11.30 13.14
CA PHE A 66 2.16 -11.81 14.41
C PHE A 66 1.04 -11.82 15.46
N GLU A 67 0.34 -10.70 15.66
CA GLU A 67 -0.81 -10.63 16.58
C GLU A 67 -1.92 -11.62 16.22
N ALA A 68 -2.18 -11.78 14.92
CA ALA A 68 -3.16 -12.74 14.44
C ALA A 68 -2.78 -14.18 14.84
N VAL A 69 -1.52 -14.57 14.66
CA VAL A 69 -1.02 -15.90 15.08
C VAL A 69 -0.97 -16.02 16.60
N GLU A 70 -0.57 -14.98 17.31
CA GLU A 70 -0.54 -14.95 18.77
C GLU A 70 -1.94 -15.19 19.37
N SER A 71 -2.99 -14.60 18.79
CA SER A 71 -4.38 -14.79 19.23
C SER A 71 -4.86 -16.24 19.17
N ILE A 72 -4.23 -17.06 18.35
CA ILE A 72 -4.52 -18.49 18.17
C ILE A 72 -3.34 -19.39 18.55
N SER A 73 -2.44 -18.88 19.39
CA SER A 73 -1.19 -19.56 19.80
C SER A 73 -1.43 -20.92 20.46
N TYR A 74 -2.59 -21.15 21.08
CA TYR A 74 -2.98 -22.43 21.65
C TYR A 74 -3.05 -23.58 20.63
N LEU A 75 -3.08 -23.30 19.34
CA LEU A 75 -3.00 -24.29 18.25
C LEU A 75 -1.56 -24.56 17.81
N THR A 76 -0.60 -23.78 18.28
CA THR A 76 0.81 -23.84 17.87
C THR A 76 1.67 -24.55 18.92
N LYS A 77 2.81 -25.11 18.49
CA LYS A 77 3.90 -25.51 19.37
C LYS A 77 4.86 -24.37 19.65
N ARG A 78 5.14 -23.57 18.62
CA ARG A 78 5.97 -22.37 18.67
C ARG A 78 5.66 -21.48 17.49
N PHE A 79 5.84 -20.19 17.67
CA PHE A 79 5.78 -19.20 16.61
C PHE A 79 6.74 -18.05 16.94
N GLY A 80 7.04 -17.22 15.96
CA GLY A 80 7.87 -16.03 16.10
C GLY A 80 7.92 -15.23 14.81
N GLY A 81 8.39 -14.00 14.90
CA GLY A 81 8.46 -13.09 13.77
C GLY A 81 8.02 -11.69 14.13
N HIS A 82 7.42 -11.00 13.20
CA HIS A 82 6.91 -9.64 13.32
C HIS A 82 5.64 -9.46 12.47
N GLY A 83 5.00 -8.29 12.50
CA GLY A 83 3.74 -8.05 11.80
C GLY A 83 3.72 -8.45 10.34
N ALA A 84 4.81 -8.26 9.60
CA ALA A 84 4.87 -8.57 8.17
C ALA A 84 5.23 -10.04 7.85
N ALA A 85 5.87 -10.76 8.77
CA ALA A 85 6.35 -12.13 8.53
C ALA A 85 6.39 -12.97 9.81
N VAL A 86 5.94 -14.21 9.73
CA VAL A 86 5.93 -15.14 10.86
C VAL A 86 6.46 -16.52 10.46
N GLY A 87 7.14 -17.18 11.43
CA GLY A 87 7.42 -18.60 11.40
C GLY A 87 6.54 -19.32 12.42
N VAL A 88 5.93 -20.44 12.04
CA VAL A 88 4.98 -21.15 12.90
C VAL A 88 5.24 -22.64 12.81
N THR A 89 5.23 -23.34 13.96
CA THR A 89 5.23 -24.81 14.03
C THR A 89 3.97 -25.25 14.75
N ILE A 90 3.19 -26.12 14.14
CA ILE A 90 1.93 -26.63 14.67
C ILE A 90 1.86 -28.15 14.57
N PRO A 91 1.10 -28.83 15.42
CA PRO A 91 0.71 -30.23 15.17
C PRO A 91 -0.08 -30.32 13.85
N THR A 92 0.26 -31.29 13.00
CA THR A 92 -0.41 -31.44 11.68
C THR A 92 -1.94 -31.54 11.80
N LYS A 93 -2.44 -32.19 12.86
CA LYS A 93 -3.88 -32.26 13.15
C LYS A 93 -4.55 -30.91 13.37
N ASN A 94 -3.80 -29.88 13.73
CA ASN A 94 -4.32 -28.54 14.01
C ASN A 94 -4.39 -27.64 12.75
N LEU A 95 -3.83 -28.05 11.60
CA LEU A 95 -3.75 -27.24 10.38
C LEU A 95 -5.10 -26.66 9.96
N LYS A 96 -6.14 -27.52 9.94
CA LYS A 96 -7.49 -27.07 9.54
C LYS A 96 -8.09 -26.08 10.53
N ALA A 97 -7.96 -26.35 11.83
CA ALA A 97 -8.44 -25.43 12.87
C ALA A 97 -7.67 -24.11 12.85
N PHE A 98 -6.36 -24.17 12.64
CA PHE A 98 -5.51 -22.98 12.51
C PHE A 98 -5.95 -22.10 11.33
N ALA A 99 -6.15 -22.68 10.14
CA ALA A 99 -6.61 -21.96 8.96
C ALA A 99 -7.97 -21.27 9.21
N GLN A 100 -8.93 -21.99 9.79
CA GLN A 100 -10.26 -21.45 10.08
C GLN A 100 -10.22 -20.31 11.12
N ARG A 101 -9.42 -20.47 12.17
CA ARG A 101 -9.30 -19.44 13.23
C ARG A 101 -8.55 -18.20 12.76
N LEU A 102 -7.52 -18.41 11.94
CA LEU A 102 -6.80 -17.30 11.33
C LEU A 102 -7.72 -16.50 10.41
N ASP A 103 -8.47 -17.16 9.53
CA ASP A 103 -9.44 -16.49 8.68
C ASP A 103 -10.50 -15.75 9.50
N ALA A 104 -11.04 -16.38 10.55
CA ALA A 104 -12.01 -15.73 11.43
C ALA A 104 -11.45 -14.50 12.19
N TYR A 105 -10.15 -14.46 12.46
CA TYR A 105 -9.50 -13.28 12.97
C TYR A 105 -9.45 -12.17 11.90
N MET A 106 -8.99 -12.52 10.70
CA MET A 106 -8.86 -11.57 9.57
C MET A 106 -10.20 -10.97 9.14
N GLN A 107 -11.32 -11.73 9.25
CA GLN A 107 -12.67 -11.22 8.94
C GLN A 107 -13.11 -10.06 9.84
N LYS A 108 -12.49 -9.88 11.01
CA LYS A 108 -12.81 -8.78 11.94
C LYS A 108 -12.03 -7.50 11.61
N LEU A 109 -11.00 -7.59 10.79
CA LEU A 109 -10.19 -6.44 10.42
C LEU A 109 -10.91 -5.61 9.33
N PRO A 110 -10.78 -4.27 9.36
CA PRO A 110 -11.32 -3.43 8.32
C PRO A 110 -10.67 -3.74 6.97
N GLU A 111 -11.40 -3.54 5.87
CA GLU A 111 -10.89 -3.76 4.51
C GLU A 111 -9.61 -2.97 4.24
N ALA A 112 -9.57 -1.72 4.72
CA ALA A 112 -8.39 -0.85 4.58
C ALA A 112 -7.09 -1.45 5.15
N ALA A 113 -7.16 -2.37 6.13
CA ALA A 113 -5.98 -3.04 6.66
C ALA A 113 -5.27 -3.93 5.63
N PHE A 114 -6.00 -4.44 4.63
CA PHE A 114 -5.47 -5.33 3.59
C PHE A 114 -4.89 -4.56 2.40
N HIS A 115 -5.15 -3.27 2.30
CA HIS A 115 -4.57 -2.45 1.24
C HIS A 115 -3.17 -1.97 1.63
N PRO A 116 -2.16 -2.18 0.77
CA PRO A 116 -0.84 -1.65 1.03
C PRO A 116 -0.88 -0.13 1.02
N LEU A 117 -0.47 0.48 2.13
CA LEU A 117 -0.22 1.92 2.15
C LEU A 117 1.15 2.18 1.52
N THR A 118 1.18 3.11 0.58
CA THR A 118 2.44 3.61 0.03
C THR A 118 2.82 4.87 0.80
N GLU A 119 3.84 4.77 1.65
CA GLU A 119 4.42 5.94 2.29
C GLU A 119 5.14 6.79 1.25
N VAL A 120 5.01 8.11 1.37
CA VAL A 120 5.54 9.08 0.42
C VAL A 120 6.38 10.09 1.18
N ASP A 121 7.61 10.31 0.74
CA ASP A 121 8.54 11.23 1.38
C ASP A 121 8.32 12.68 0.91
N ALA A 122 7.93 12.87 -0.36
CA ALA A 122 7.71 14.22 -0.89
C ALA A 122 6.73 14.25 -2.07
N LEU A 123 6.02 15.39 -2.20
CA LEU A 123 5.29 15.75 -3.40
C LEU A 123 6.24 16.37 -4.42
N VAL A 124 6.08 16.00 -5.69
CA VAL A 124 6.89 16.53 -6.79
C VAL A 124 6.03 16.84 -8.01
N SER A 125 6.42 17.86 -8.74
CA SER A 125 5.96 18.05 -10.12
C SER A 125 6.86 17.30 -11.10
N LEU A 126 6.33 16.79 -12.21
CA LEU A 126 7.14 16.04 -13.18
C LEU A 126 8.25 16.89 -13.82
N ASP A 127 8.08 18.19 -13.89
CA ASP A 127 9.08 19.14 -14.40
C ASP A 127 10.29 19.33 -13.46
N GLU A 128 10.16 18.99 -12.17
CA GLU A 128 11.26 18.96 -11.21
C GLU A 128 12.15 17.72 -11.35
N LEU A 129 11.68 16.68 -12.05
CA LEU A 129 12.38 15.42 -12.25
C LEU A 129 13.39 15.51 -13.41
N THR A 130 14.42 16.30 -13.22
CA THR A 130 15.54 16.44 -14.17
C THR A 130 16.65 15.43 -13.89
N LEU A 131 17.55 15.22 -14.84
CA LEU A 131 18.74 14.39 -14.61
C LEU A 131 19.58 14.90 -13.43
N GLU A 132 19.63 16.22 -13.24
CA GLU A 132 20.39 16.85 -12.18
C GLU A 132 19.73 16.59 -10.80
N SER A 133 18.42 16.84 -10.67
CA SER A 133 17.70 16.59 -9.41
C SER A 133 17.71 15.11 -9.01
N VAL A 134 17.52 14.19 -9.96
CA VAL A 134 17.57 12.77 -9.68
C VAL A 134 18.99 12.29 -9.33
N ALA A 135 20.03 12.87 -9.94
CA ALA A 135 21.40 12.56 -9.54
C ALA A 135 21.71 13.00 -8.09
N LEU A 136 21.04 14.04 -7.57
CA LEU A 136 21.14 14.42 -6.14
C LEU A 136 20.47 13.37 -5.26
N VAL A 137 19.32 12.82 -5.66
CA VAL A 137 18.65 11.72 -4.94
C VAL A 137 19.55 10.48 -4.92
N GLU A 138 20.18 10.13 -6.03
CA GLU A 138 21.09 8.96 -6.10
C GLU A 138 22.31 9.10 -5.17
N ARG A 139 22.70 10.32 -4.78
CA ARG A 139 23.78 10.53 -3.79
C ARG A 139 23.41 10.10 -2.37
N LEU A 140 22.14 9.87 -2.07
CA LEU A 140 21.70 9.32 -0.78
C LEU A 140 21.97 7.81 -0.68
N ALA A 141 22.33 7.14 -1.78
CA ALA A 141 22.69 5.72 -1.80
C ALA A 141 23.94 5.42 -0.93
N PRO A 142 24.11 4.19 -0.41
CA PRO A 142 23.34 2.99 -0.76
C PRO A 142 21.99 2.89 -0.05
N PHE A 143 20.97 2.54 -0.80
CA PHE A 143 19.63 2.31 -0.25
C PHE A 143 19.49 0.90 0.32
N GLY A 144 18.67 0.75 1.37
CA GLY A 144 18.42 -0.51 2.06
C GLY A 144 17.40 -0.37 3.19
N GLN A 145 17.38 -1.31 4.10
CA GLN A 145 16.37 -1.38 5.16
C GLN A 145 16.36 -0.15 6.08
N GLU A 146 17.55 0.35 6.47
CA GLU A 146 17.71 1.53 7.36
C GLU A 146 17.80 2.86 6.59
N ASN A 147 17.89 2.79 5.26
CA ASN A 147 17.93 3.95 4.37
C ASN A 147 17.13 3.64 3.10
N PRO A 148 15.79 3.67 3.17
CA PRO A 148 14.95 3.38 2.02
C PRO A 148 15.12 4.42 0.92
N GLN A 149 14.94 4.01 -0.32
CA GLN A 149 14.93 4.95 -1.44
C GLN A 149 13.72 5.87 -1.31
N PRO A 150 13.90 7.20 -1.46
CA PRO A 150 12.80 8.14 -1.36
C PRO A 150 11.69 7.85 -2.36
N THR A 151 10.46 7.85 -1.88
CA THR A 151 9.24 7.68 -2.67
C THR A 151 8.58 9.03 -2.87
N PHE A 152 8.33 9.38 -4.11
CA PHE A 152 7.71 10.64 -4.51
C PHE A 152 6.26 10.43 -4.94
N LEU A 153 5.42 11.43 -4.74
CA LEU A 153 4.04 11.48 -5.24
C LEU A 153 3.88 12.60 -6.25
N ALA A 154 3.54 12.26 -7.48
CA ALA A 154 3.05 13.23 -8.46
C ALA A 154 1.53 13.11 -8.56
N ARG A 155 0.83 14.24 -8.37
CA ARG A 155 -0.63 14.30 -8.38
C ARG A 155 -1.16 14.77 -9.72
N ASN A 156 -2.38 14.30 -10.05
CA ASN A 156 -3.09 14.73 -11.24
C ASN A 156 -2.27 14.57 -12.53
N VAL A 157 -1.52 13.48 -12.64
CA VAL A 157 -0.73 13.16 -13.83
C VAL A 157 -1.53 12.28 -14.78
N THR A 158 -1.36 12.51 -16.08
CA THR A 158 -2.01 11.71 -17.12
C THR A 158 -1.13 10.54 -17.50
N LEU A 159 -1.72 9.35 -17.58
CA LEU A 159 -1.07 8.16 -18.10
C LEU A 159 -1.24 8.11 -19.63
N VAL A 160 -0.13 8.05 -20.36
CA VAL A 160 -0.13 7.85 -21.81
C VAL A 160 0.81 6.71 -22.18
N ASN A 161 0.64 6.17 -23.39
CA ASN A 161 1.47 5.05 -23.92
C ASN A 161 1.49 3.82 -22.99
N THR A 162 0.36 3.52 -22.36
CA THR A 162 0.22 2.38 -21.46
C THR A 162 0.36 1.05 -22.19
N ARG A 163 1.15 0.13 -21.67
CA ARG A 163 1.34 -1.20 -22.25
C ARG A 163 1.85 -2.22 -21.25
N ALA A 164 1.48 -3.47 -21.46
CA ALA A 164 2.07 -4.60 -20.76
C ALA A 164 3.44 -4.96 -21.38
N VAL A 165 4.47 -5.13 -20.55
CA VAL A 165 5.84 -5.43 -20.97
C VAL A 165 6.41 -6.62 -20.18
N GLY A 166 7.56 -7.15 -20.59
CA GLY A 166 8.17 -8.36 -20.05
C GLY A 166 7.77 -9.61 -20.82
N GLN A 167 8.49 -10.72 -20.61
CA GLN A 167 8.20 -11.99 -21.29
C GLN A 167 6.82 -12.54 -20.92
N THR A 168 6.43 -12.40 -19.65
CA THR A 168 5.14 -12.84 -19.09
C THR A 168 4.07 -11.76 -19.19
N LYS A 169 4.41 -10.56 -19.68
CA LYS A 169 3.52 -9.38 -19.72
C LYS A 169 2.90 -9.03 -18.37
N ASP A 170 3.65 -9.25 -17.32
CA ASP A 170 3.29 -8.96 -15.92
C ASP A 170 3.87 -7.63 -15.40
N HIS A 171 4.43 -6.80 -16.28
CA HIS A 171 4.91 -5.47 -15.95
C HIS A 171 4.10 -4.43 -16.72
N PHE A 172 3.79 -3.33 -16.08
CA PHE A 172 3.07 -2.21 -16.65
C PHE A 172 4.05 -1.08 -16.98
N ALA A 173 4.08 -0.63 -18.21
CA ALA A 173 4.87 0.53 -18.63
C ALA A 173 3.94 1.62 -19.17
N CYS A 174 4.26 2.87 -18.83
CA CYS A 174 3.53 4.05 -19.25
C CYS A 174 4.46 5.26 -19.39
N THR A 175 3.90 6.37 -19.79
CA THR A 175 4.50 7.69 -19.64
C THR A 175 3.58 8.53 -18.76
N LEU A 176 4.11 9.07 -17.68
CA LEU A 176 3.45 10.06 -16.84
C LEU A 176 3.63 11.43 -17.50
N THR A 177 2.57 12.23 -17.61
CA THR A 177 2.68 13.60 -18.11
C THR A 177 1.74 14.55 -17.38
N ASN A 178 2.19 15.77 -17.13
CA ASN A 178 1.37 16.87 -16.62
C ASN A 178 1.12 17.94 -17.70
N GLY A 179 1.37 17.62 -18.96
CA GLY A 179 1.24 18.54 -20.10
C GLY A 179 2.47 19.44 -20.33
N ARG A 180 3.37 19.60 -19.34
CA ARG A 180 4.63 20.36 -19.45
C ARG A 180 5.84 19.45 -19.52
N ALA A 181 5.85 18.42 -18.71
CA ALA A 181 6.91 17.42 -18.65
C ALA A 181 6.35 16.01 -18.83
N SER A 182 7.23 15.09 -19.18
CA SER A 182 6.88 13.68 -19.35
C SER A 182 8.01 12.80 -18.83
N VAL A 183 7.66 11.80 -18.02
CA VAL A 183 8.60 10.84 -17.42
C VAL A 183 8.14 9.42 -17.73
N ALA A 184 9.06 8.58 -18.20
CA ALA A 184 8.78 7.16 -18.42
C ALA A 184 8.56 6.45 -17.10
N GLY A 185 7.47 5.69 -16.96
CA GLY A 185 7.11 4.93 -15.77
C GLY A 185 7.07 3.43 -16.03
N ILE A 186 7.48 2.65 -15.03
CA ILE A 186 7.33 1.20 -15.04
C ILE A 186 6.90 0.71 -13.66
N MET A 187 5.95 -0.21 -13.63
CA MET A 187 5.54 -0.97 -12.44
C MET A 187 5.81 -2.46 -12.70
N PHE A 188 6.56 -3.09 -11.81
CA PHE A 188 6.90 -4.50 -11.92
C PHE A 188 5.88 -5.38 -11.21
N HIS A 189 5.66 -6.58 -11.74
CA HIS A 189 4.84 -7.64 -11.14
C HIS A 189 3.42 -7.20 -10.78
N CYS A 190 2.75 -6.57 -11.74
CA CYS A 190 1.36 -6.13 -11.58
C CYS A 190 0.41 -7.33 -11.58
N ASN A 191 -0.47 -7.39 -10.57
CA ASN A 191 -1.44 -8.47 -10.48
C ASN A 191 -2.61 -8.31 -11.46
N ASP A 192 -2.99 -7.07 -11.76
CA ASP A 192 -4.09 -6.75 -12.67
C ASP A 192 -3.70 -5.62 -13.64
N ILE A 193 -2.95 -6.00 -14.65
CA ILE A 193 -2.53 -5.06 -15.72
C ILE A 193 -3.74 -4.58 -16.52
N GLU A 194 -4.77 -5.41 -16.71
CA GLU A 194 -5.95 -5.00 -17.47
C GLU A 194 -6.74 -3.90 -16.76
N ALA A 195 -6.86 -3.97 -15.44
CA ALA A 195 -7.45 -2.90 -14.64
C ALA A 195 -6.61 -1.62 -14.73
N LEU A 196 -5.28 -1.74 -14.60
CA LEU A 196 -4.36 -0.60 -14.75
C LEU A 196 -4.45 0.05 -16.16
N MET A 197 -4.59 -0.75 -17.22
CA MET A 197 -4.75 -0.23 -18.58
C MET A 197 -6.11 0.42 -18.83
N LYS A 198 -7.13 0.09 -18.04
CA LYS A 198 -8.48 0.68 -18.07
C LYS A 198 -8.67 1.80 -17.07
N THR A 199 -7.68 2.07 -16.23
CA THR A 199 -7.72 3.15 -15.24
C THR A 199 -7.91 4.49 -15.93
N ASP A 200 -8.62 5.40 -15.30
CA ASP A 200 -8.78 6.77 -15.76
C ASP A 200 -7.42 7.35 -16.14
N SER A 201 -7.41 8.13 -17.20
CA SER A 201 -6.15 8.68 -17.74
C SER A 201 -5.45 9.61 -16.73
N VAL A 202 -6.16 10.16 -15.74
CA VAL A 202 -5.61 11.07 -14.73
C VAL A 202 -5.54 10.34 -13.38
N VAL A 203 -4.33 10.29 -12.82
CA VAL A 203 -4.03 9.54 -11.60
C VAL A 203 -3.10 10.33 -10.67
N ASN A 204 -3.05 9.90 -9.42
CA ASN A 204 -1.93 10.17 -8.53
C ASN A 204 -0.96 9.01 -8.62
N ALA A 205 0.32 9.30 -8.84
CA ALA A 205 1.36 8.28 -9.02
C ALA A 205 2.41 8.38 -7.92
N ALA A 206 2.58 7.31 -7.15
CA ALA A 206 3.69 7.17 -6.21
C ALA A 206 4.80 6.32 -6.83
N PHE A 207 6.04 6.81 -6.76
CA PHE A 207 7.18 6.21 -7.44
C PHE A 207 8.51 6.57 -6.79
N GLU A 208 9.50 5.73 -6.98
CA GLU A 208 10.91 6.04 -6.84
C GLU A 208 11.47 6.53 -8.15
N VAL A 209 12.58 7.25 -8.13
CA VAL A 209 13.24 7.76 -9.34
C VAL A 209 14.62 7.16 -9.53
N GLN A 210 14.98 6.92 -10.77
CA GLN A 210 16.34 6.51 -11.13
C GLN A 210 16.75 7.10 -12.48
N ILE A 211 18.04 7.18 -12.72
CA ILE A 211 18.59 7.50 -14.04
C ILE A 211 18.76 6.20 -14.81
N ASP A 212 18.01 6.06 -15.91
CA ASP A 212 18.11 4.95 -16.85
C ASP A 212 19.09 5.32 -17.97
N GLU A 213 20.07 4.45 -18.23
CA GLU A 213 21.04 4.64 -19.30
C GLU A 213 20.85 3.56 -20.37
N TRP A 214 20.37 3.99 -21.52
CA TRP A 214 20.16 3.10 -22.65
C TRP A 214 20.74 3.69 -23.93
N LYS A 215 21.56 2.93 -24.63
CA LYS A 215 22.21 3.34 -25.90
C LYS A 215 22.89 4.72 -25.80
N ASN A 216 23.65 4.98 -24.74
CA ASN A 216 24.31 6.26 -24.44
C ASN A 216 23.34 7.45 -24.26
N ARG A 217 22.07 7.20 -24.00
CA ARG A 217 21.12 8.24 -23.60
C ARG A 217 20.72 8.03 -22.16
N ARG A 218 20.82 9.09 -21.37
CA ARG A 218 20.40 9.12 -19.99
C ARG A 218 19.02 9.76 -19.91
N SER A 219 18.12 9.15 -19.17
CA SER A 219 16.77 9.66 -18.94
C SER A 219 16.30 9.34 -17.53
N VAL A 220 15.42 10.17 -16.99
CA VAL A 220 14.76 9.89 -15.72
C VAL A 220 13.69 8.84 -15.95
N LYS A 221 13.60 7.88 -15.03
CA LYS A 221 12.59 6.82 -15.02
C LYS A 221 11.93 6.75 -13.67
N ALA A 222 10.60 6.72 -13.67
CA ALA A 222 9.78 6.52 -12.49
C ALA A 222 9.53 5.01 -12.28
N MET A 223 9.97 4.50 -11.13
CA MET A 223 9.72 3.13 -10.68
C MET A 223 8.41 3.15 -9.88
N LEU A 224 7.30 2.91 -10.56
CA LEU A 224 5.96 3.04 -9.98
C LEU A 224 5.73 2.03 -8.86
N LYS A 225 5.27 2.51 -7.72
CA LYS A 225 4.83 1.70 -6.58
C LYS A 225 3.33 1.59 -6.51
N SER A 226 2.62 2.70 -6.72
CA SER A 226 1.15 2.70 -6.75
C SER A 226 0.60 3.77 -7.68
N LEU A 227 -0.61 3.51 -8.17
CA LEU A 227 -1.42 4.43 -8.95
C LEU A 227 -2.80 4.47 -8.30
N SER A 228 -3.32 5.65 -8.04
CA SER A 228 -4.68 5.85 -7.54
C SER A 228 -5.43 6.85 -8.42
N PRO A 229 -6.76 6.73 -8.56
CA PRO A 229 -7.55 7.72 -9.28
C PRO A 229 -7.29 9.12 -8.72
N ALA A 230 -7.12 10.10 -9.59
CA ALA A 230 -7.03 11.49 -9.18
C ALA A 230 -8.42 11.95 -8.75
N ARG A 231 -8.73 11.87 -7.47
CA ARG A 231 -9.90 12.55 -6.92
C ARG A 231 -9.53 14.02 -6.82
N THR A 232 -10.12 14.83 -7.66
CA THR A 232 -10.02 16.30 -7.58
C THR A 232 -10.81 16.77 -6.36
N CYS A 233 -10.19 16.77 -5.21
CA CYS A 233 -10.68 17.50 -4.07
C CYS A 233 -9.96 18.86 -4.07
N ALA A 234 -10.65 19.92 -4.50
CA ALA A 234 -10.08 21.27 -4.49
C ALA A 234 -9.64 21.70 -3.08
N ALA A 235 -10.37 21.26 -2.06
CA ALA A 235 -10.01 21.46 -0.66
C ALA A 235 -8.66 20.80 -0.31
N LEU A 236 -8.40 19.59 -0.82
CA LEU A 236 -7.16 18.88 -0.58
C LEU A 236 -5.95 19.57 -1.24
N GLU A 237 -6.12 20.06 -2.48
CA GLU A 237 -5.10 20.84 -3.16
C GLU A 237 -4.79 22.15 -2.42
N ALA A 238 -5.82 22.79 -1.90
CA ALA A 238 -5.70 23.99 -1.10
C ALA A 238 -4.95 23.76 0.22
N CYS A 239 -5.20 22.62 0.89
CA CYS A 239 -4.48 22.23 2.11
C CYS A 239 -3.00 21.95 1.89
N LEU A 240 -2.61 21.53 0.68
CA LEU A 240 -1.20 21.32 0.32
C LEU A 240 -0.45 22.63 0.07
N ASN A 241 -1.15 23.75 -0.07
CA ASN A 241 -0.56 25.09 -0.17
C ASN A 241 -0.48 25.73 1.23
N PRO A 242 0.73 25.92 1.81
CA PRO A 242 0.89 26.49 3.15
C PRO A 242 0.32 27.90 3.32
N GLU A 243 0.11 28.63 2.21
CA GLU A 243 -0.45 29.98 2.21
C GLU A 243 -1.99 29.97 2.31
N ASN A 244 -2.63 28.83 2.05
CA ASN A 244 -4.09 28.69 2.01
C ASN A 244 -4.64 27.94 3.24
N LEU A 245 -4.31 28.43 4.44
CA LEU A 245 -4.76 27.80 5.70
C LEU A 245 -6.29 27.86 5.90
N SER A 246 -7.00 28.75 5.19
CA SER A 246 -8.47 28.87 5.28
C SER A 246 -9.21 27.64 4.76
N PHE A 247 -8.56 26.79 3.96
CA PHE A 247 -9.18 25.61 3.36
C PHE A 247 -9.12 24.35 4.23
N VAL A 248 -8.51 24.42 5.41
CA VAL A 248 -8.47 23.29 6.34
C VAL A 248 -9.89 22.90 6.77
N SER A 249 -10.80 23.88 6.93
CA SER A 249 -12.23 23.63 7.20
C SER A 249 -12.93 22.88 6.07
N ASP A 250 -12.56 23.19 4.80
CA ASP A 250 -13.22 22.55 3.66
C ASP A 250 -12.78 21.09 3.50
N LEU A 251 -11.57 20.75 3.97
CA LEU A 251 -11.10 19.36 4.04
C LEU A 251 -11.97 18.54 5.00
N TYR A 252 -12.29 19.11 6.15
CA TYR A 252 -13.20 18.48 7.11
C TYR A 252 -14.61 18.37 6.54
N ALA A 253 -15.14 19.44 5.95
CA ALA A 253 -16.45 19.43 5.33
C ALA A 253 -16.58 18.40 4.21
N THR A 254 -15.58 18.25 3.35
CA THR A 254 -15.59 17.27 2.26
C THR A 254 -15.50 15.83 2.78
N ARG A 255 -14.74 15.61 3.86
CA ARG A 255 -14.67 14.31 4.53
C ARG A 255 -15.99 13.99 5.23
N ASP A 256 -16.65 15.00 5.76
CA ASP A 256 -17.93 14.88 6.44
C ASP A 256 -19.08 14.69 5.46
N GLU A 257 -19.04 15.23 4.24
CA GLU A 257 -20.03 14.91 3.19
C GLU A 257 -19.99 13.43 2.79
N GLU A 258 -18.82 12.78 2.79
CA GLU A 258 -18.69 11.31 2.59
C GLU A 258 -19.10 10.50 3.84
N LEU A 259 -18.99 11.08 5.05
CA LEU A 259 -19.41 10.49 6.33
C LEU A 259 -20.85 10.87 6.71
N CYS A 260 -21.39 11.98 6.19
CA CYS A 260 -22.68 12.56 6.53
C CYS A 260 -23.93 11.82 6.00
N ALA A 261 -23.78 10.58 5.53
CA ALA A 261 -24.95 9.69 5.48
C ALA A 261 -25.58 9.45 6.87
N ASP A 262 -24.83 9.73 7.95
CA ASP A 262 -25.22 9.55 9.35
C ASP A 262 -25.15 10.83 10.20
N ALA A 263 -25.20 12.03 9.58
CA ALA A 263 -25.20 13.28 10.34
C ALA A 263 -26.45 13.37 11.26
N PRO A 264 -26.27 13.80 12.51
CA PRO A 264 -27.39 13.93 13.43
C PRO A 264 -28.42 14.93 12.90
N HIS A 265 -29.71 14.56 12.96
CA HIS A 265 -30.83 15.42 12.56
C HIS A 265 -31.36 16.24 13.73
N ASP A 266 -30.79 16.12 14.92
CA ASP A 266 -31.18 16.84 16.11
C ASP A 266 -30.43 18.17 16.20
N PRO A 267 -31.12 19.33 16.39
CA PRO A 267 -30.46 20.62 16.47
C PRO A 267 -29.40 20.77 17.56
N GLU A 268 -29.53 20.11 18.70
CA GLU A 268 -28.56 20.16 19.79
C GLU A 268 -27.29 19.35 19.40
N ALA A 269 -27.46 18.22 18.72
CA ALA A 269 -26.34 17.40 18.22
C ALA A 269 -25.61 18.07 17.04
N ILE A 270 -26.31 18.89 16.25
CA ILE A 270 -25.69 19.68 15.18
C ILE A 270 -24.80 20.78 15.79
N GLU A 271 -25.27 21.48 16.82
CA GLU A 271 -24.46 22.51 17.49
C GLU A 271 -23.21 21.94 18.17
N GLU A 272 -23.30 20.74 18.78
CA GLU A 272 -22.16 20.04 19.35
C GLU A 272 -21.16 19.64 18.28
N TYR A 273 -21.64 19.15 17.14
CA TYR A 273 -20.84 18.78 15.97
C TYR A 273 -20.13 19.97 15.33
N GLU A 274 -20.82 21.12 15.16
CA GLU A 274 -20.22 22.35 14.66
C GLU A 274 -19.12 22.89 15.59
N ASN A 275 -19.32 22.79 16.90
CA ASN A 275 -18.32 23.17 17.90
C ASN A 275 -17.09 22.24 17.82
N GLU A 276 -17.27 20.95 17.62
CA GLU A 276 -16.18 19.98 17.46
C GLU A 276 -15.37 20.24 16.18
N LEU A 277 -16.04 20.61 15.09
CA LEU A 277 -15.42 21.04 13.85
C LEU A 277 -14.58 22.31 14.03
N GLU A 278 -15.05 23.31 14.76
CA GLU A 278 -14.30 24.53 15.03
C GLU A 278 -13.03 24.27 15.87
N VAL A 279 -13.12 23.40 16.90
CA VAL A 279 -11.98 23.01 17.72
C VAL A 279 -10.94 22.27 16.87
N ASN A 280 -11.37 21.36 16.03
CA ASN A 280 -10.49 20.62 15.11
C ASN A 280 -9.85 21.55 14.09
N ARG A 281 -10.60 22.49 13.52
CA ARG A 281 -10.09 23.53 12.62
C ARG A 281 -8.96 24.34 13.27
N ALA A 282 -9.18 24.85 14.49
CA ALA A 282 -8.19 25.61 15.23
C ALA A 282 -6.91 24.79 15.49
N HIS A 283 -7.04 23.50 15.77
CA HIS A 283 -5.92 22.58 15.96
C HIS A 283 -5.08 22.43 14.68
N TRP A 284 -5.71 22.23 13.53
CA TRP A 284 -5.03 22.08 12.25
C TRP A 284 -4.38 23.38 11.77
N GLU A 285 -5.05 24.53 11.97
CA GLU A 285 -4.48 25.85 11.71
C GLU A 285 -3.23 26.12 12.58
N ALA A 286 -3.27 25.72 13.86
CA ALA A 286 -2.13 25.84 14.75
C ALA A 286 -0.96 24.95 14.31
N MET A 287 -1.24 23.70 13.91
CA MET A 287 -0.24 22.76 13.38
C MET A 287 0.37 23.29 12.08
N ALA A 288 -0.43 23.83 11.17
CA ALA A 288 0.05 24.42 9.92
C ALA A 288 0.99 25.60 10.12
N ARG A 289 0.75 26.41 11.18
CA ARG A 289 1.64 27.55 11.53
C ARG A 289 2.93 27.11 12.22
N GLN A 290 2.88 26.05 13.05
CA GLN A 290 4.01 25.58 13.83
C GLN A 290 4.91 24.62 13.04
N ASP A 291 4.33 23.71 12.28
CA ASP A 291 5.06 22.71 11.49
C ASP A 291 4.30 22.36 10.20
N PRO A 292 4.46 23.19 9.14
CA PRO A 292 3.80 22.98 7.86
C PRO A 292 4.17 21.63 7.21
N GLN A 293 5.38 21.13 7.51
CA GLN A 293 5.85 19.87 6.96
C GLN A 293 5.13 18.67 7.58
N ARG A 294 4.93 18.71 8.89
CA ARG A 294 4.17 17.70 9.62
C ARG A 294 2.69 17.66 9.19
N LEU A 295 2.10 18.82 8.94
CA LEU A 295 0.73 18.88 8.38
C LEU A 295 0.67 18.23 7.00
N ARG A 296 1.63 18.54 6.12
CA ARG A 296 1.73 17.91 4.79
C ARG A 296 1.84 16.39 4.87
N GLU A 297 2.73 15.89 5.74
CA GLU A 297 2.89 14.45 5.99
C GLU A 297 1.58 13.80 6.46
N HIS A 298 0.84 14.50 7.33
CA HIS A 298 -0.42 14.01 7.86
C HIS A 298 -1.52 13.95 6.79
N ILE A 299 -1.62 14.98 5.96
CA ILE A 299 -2.56 15.04 4.83
C ILE A 299 -2.21 13.97 3.78
N VAL A 300 -0.92 13.80 3.47
CA VAL A 300 -0.47 12.77 2.51
C VAL A 300 -0.77 11.36 3.01
N ARG A 301 -0.72 11.11 4.32
CA ARG A 301 -1.11 9.81 4.91
C ARG A 301 -2.61 9.56 4.90
N ALA A 302 -3.42 10.62 4.83
CA ALA A 302 -4.88 10.52 4.82
C ALA A 302 -5.49 10.35 3.41
N ILE A 303 -4.67 10.51 2.37
CA ILE A 303 -5.02 10.30 0.95
C ILE A 303 -4.66 8.89 0.51
#